data_0663485a462429983c2067500733fa9f
#
_entry.id   0663485a462429983c2067500733fa9f
#
_cell.length_a   1.000
_cell.length_b   1.000
_cell.length_c   1.000
_cell.angle_alpha   90.00
_cell.angle_beta   90.00
_cell.angle_gamma   90.00
#
_symmetry.space_group_name_H-M   'P 1'
#
loop_
_entity.id
_entity.type
_entity.pdbx_description
1 polymer ?
#
loop_
_entity_poly.entity_id
_entity_poly.type
_entity_poly.pdbx_seq_one_letter_code
_entity_poly.pdbx_strand_id
1 'polypeptide(L)'
;MDAETQGVCLSLELDGGMRDASQRIWAQTEYGRALSLCSETHGTLLASTLSLWSARFLHERGWHEVIDATGRRLRDDMPSSTPYHITTFYEAVRAALAARPTVVPQAVE
;
A
#
# COMPACT_ATOMS: atom_id res chain seq x y z
N MET A 1 -10.62 -3.56 -5.49
CA MET A 1 -9.82 -2.40 -5.08
C MET A 1 -10.67 -1.14 -5.11
N ASP A 2 -10.53 -0.31 -4.11
CA ASP A 2 -11.21 0.97 -4.05
C ASP A 2 -10.52 1.95 -5.01
N ALA A 3 -11.27 2.48 -5.96
CA ALA A 3 -10.69 3.34 -7.00
C ALA A 3 -10.17 4.67 -6.44
N GLU A 4 -10.80 5.21 -5.41
CA GLU A 4 -10.39 6.48 -4.82
C GLU A 4 -9.14 6.36 -3.96
N THR A 5 -9.07 5.32 -3.15
CA THR A 5 -7.99 5.16 -2.20
C THR A 5 -6.88 4.25 -2.71
N GLN A 6 -7.14 3.52 -3.79
CA GLN A 6 -6.27 2.45 -4.30
C GLN A 6 -6.01 1.38 -3.23
N GLY A 7 -6.93 1.27 -2.27
CA GLY A 7 -6.82 0.30 -1.20
C GLY A 7 -7.48 -1.01 -1.55
N VAL A 8 -6.98 -2.08 -0.94
CA VAL A 8 -7.51 -3.42 -1.12
C VAL A 8 -8.55 -3.68 -0.03
N CYS A 9 -9.77 -3.95 -0.43
CA CYS A 9 -10.86 -4.20 0.51
C CYS A 9 -10.80 -5.62 1.08
N LEU A 10 -11.53 -5.84 2.16
CA LEU A 10 -11.49 -7.11 2.89
C LEU A 10 -12.07 -8.26 2.07
N SER A 11 -13.17 -8.04 1.38
CA SER A 11 -13.75 -9.10 0.56
C SER A 11 -14.53 -8.54 -0.62
N LEU A 12 -14.66 -9.37 -1.67
CA LEU A 12 -15.33 -9.01 -2.90
C LEU A 12 -16.54 -9.91 -3.14
N GLU A 13 -17.50 -9.39 -3.88
CA GLU A 13 -18.56 -10.20 -4.46
C GLU A 13 -18.04 -10.92 -5.69
N LEU A 14 -18.77 -11.92 -6.16
CA LEU A 14 -18.36 -12.70 -7.34
C LEU A 14 -18.24 -11.85 -8.60
N ASP A 15 -19.01 -10.76 -8.66
CA ASP A 15 -18.96 -9.85 -9.82
C ASP A 15 -17.83 -8.83 -9.75
N GLY A 16 -17.03 -8.87 -8.69
CA GLY A 16 -15.92 -7.93 -8.49
C GLY A 16 -16.25 -6.72 -7.65
N GLY A 17 -17.52 -6.53 -7.29
CA GLY A 17 -17.90 -5.43 -6.39
C GLY A 17 -17.42 -5.68 -4.96
N MET A 18 -17.26 -4.61 -4.18
CA MET A 18 -16.77 -4.74 -2.82
C MET A 18 -17.90 -5.22 -1.89
N ARG A 19 -17.70 -6.37 -1.26
CA ARG A 19 -18.63 -6.91 -0.28
C ARG A 19 -18.40 -6.29 1.09
N ASP A 20 -17.14 -6.16 1.47
CA ASP A 20 -16.72 -5.52 2.71
C ASP A 20 -15.63 -4.53 2.34
N ALA A 21 -15.96 -3.25 2.41
CA ALA A 21 -15.06 -2.18 1.97
C ALA A 21 -14.02 -1.80 3.02
N SER A 22 -14.03 -2.44 4.20
CA SER A 22 -12.99 -2.17 5.18
C SER A 22 -11.63 -2.62 4.65
N GLN A 23 -10.57 -1.98 5.13
CA GLN A 23 -9.23 -2.21 4.61
C GLN A 23 -8.30 -2.52 5.77
N ARG A 24 -7.61 -3.65 5.67
CA ARG A 24 -6.60 -4.07 6.65
C ARG A 24 -5.23 -3.65 6.17
N ILE A 25 -4.42 -3.17 7.09
CA ILE A 25 -3.08 -2.68 6.75
C ILE A 25 -2.23 -3.77 6.09
N TRP A 26 -2.28 -5.00 6.58
CA TRP A 26 -1.42 -6.05 6.04
C TRP A 26 -1.75 -6.37 4.58
N ALA A 27 -3.03 -6.28 4.19
CA ALA A 27 -3.42 -6.51 2.80
C ALA A 27 -2.83 -5.42 1.89
N GLN A 28 -2.77 -4.19 2.38
CA GLN A 28 -2.19 -3.07 1.62
C GLN A 28 -0.69 -3.25 1.46
N THR A 29 0.00 -3.67 2.51
CA THR A 29 1.45 -3.88 2.42
C THR A 29 1.79 -5.03 1.49
N GLU A 30 1.00 -6.11 1.50
CA GLU A 30 1.24 -7.22 0.58
C GLU A 30 0.96 -6.83 -0.87
N TYR A 31 -0.07 -6.01 -1.11
CA TYR A 31 -0.33 -5.47 -2.43
C TYR A 31 0.85 -4.58 -2.89
N GLY A 32 1.34 -3.72 -2.00
CA GLY A 32 2.49 -2.87 -2.31
C GLY A 32 3.75 -3.67 -2.60
N ARG A 33 3.96 -4.78 -1.89
CA ARG A 33 5.08 -5.68 -2.19
C ARG A 33 4.95 -6.25 -3.59
N ALA A 34 3.75 -6.69 -3.96
CA ALA A 34 3.52 -7.23 -5.30
C ALA A 34 3.80 -6.18 -6.37
N LEU A 35 3.34 -4.94 -6.16
CA LEU A 35 3.64 -3.85 -7.10
C LEU A 35 5.14 -3.58 -7.20
N SER A 36 5.87 -3.70 -6.08
CA SER A 36 7.32 -3.48 -6.08
C SER A 36 8.04 -4.48 -6.97
N LEU A 37 7.55 -5.73 -7.00
CA LEU A 37 8.13 -6.74 -7.86
C LEU A 37 7.85 -6.50 -9.33
N CYS A 38 6.85 -5.68 -9.65
CA CYS A 38 6.47 -5.32 -11.01
C CYS A 38 6.75 -3.85 -11.30
N SER A 39 7.71 -3.27 -10.62
CA SER A 39 7.92 -1.81 -10.63
C SER A 39 8.25 -1.24 -11.99
N GLU A 40 8.78 -2.03 -12.91
CA GLU A 40 9.07 -1.55 -14.26
C GLU A 40 7.82 -1.11 -14.99
N THR A 41 6.72 -1.82 -14.77
CA THR A 41 5.45 -1.52 -15.43
C THR A 41 4.48 -0.76 -14.55
N HIS A 42 4.72 -0.74 -13.22
CA HIS A 42 3.78 -0.17 -12.27
C HIS A 42 4.39 0.89 -11.35
N GLY A 43 5.49 1.52 -11.78
CA GLY A 43 6.19 2.49 -10.93
C GLY A 43 5.33 3.64 -10.46
N THR A 44 4.51 4.21 -11.36
CA THR A 44 3.62 5.31 -10.99
C THR A 44 2.53 4.84 -10.02
N LEU A 45 1.98 3.66 -10.26
CA LEU A 45 0.97 3.09 -9.39
C LEU A 45 1.57 2.78 -8.01
N LEU A 46 2.79 2.28 -7.95
CA LEU A 46 3.47 2.04 -6.69
C LEU A 46 3.63 3.33 -5.90
N ALA A 47 4.07 4.41 -6.56
CA ALA A 47 4.28 5.68 -5.88
C ALA A 47 2.98 6.24 -5.30
N SER A 48 1.89 6.23 -6.09
CA SER A 48 0.61 6.74 -5.60
C SER A 48 0.02 5.83 -4.51
N THR A 49 0.17 4.52 -4.65
CA THR A 49 -0.29 3.57 -3.64
C THR A 49 0.45 3.79 -2.32
N LEU A 50 1.76 3.97 -2.38
CA LEU A 50 2.57 4.21 -1.18
C LEU A 50 2.15 5.52 -0.49
N SER A 51 1.94 6.58 -1.26
CA SER A 51 1.54 7.87 -0.73
C SER A 51 0.17 7.79 -0.04
N LEU A 52 -0.81 7.17 -0.71
CA LEU A 52 -2.15 7.01 -0.15
C LEU A 52 -2.15 6.10 1.06
N TRP A 53 -1.35 5.03 1.01
CA TRP A 53 -1.23 4.10 2.14
C TRP A 53 -0.68 4.81 3.37
N SER A 54 0.41 5.53 3.23
CA SER A 54 1.03 6.17 4.39
C SER A 54 0.12 7.25 4.99
N ALA A 55 -0.61 7.99 4.15
CA ALA A 55 -1.52 9.01 4.64
C ALA A 55 -2.71 8.41 5.40
N ARG A 56 -3.14 7.22 5.00
CA ARG A 56 -4.35 6.62 5.57
C ARG A 56 -4.07 5.69 6.75
N PHE A 57 -2.94 5.00 6.75
CA PHE A 57 -2.66 3.99 7.76
C PHE A 57 -1.63 4.40 8.79
N LEU A 58 -0.69 5.27 8.47
CA LEU A 58 0.35 5.64 9.41
C LEU A 58 0.00 6.90 10.20
N HIS A 59 0.41 6.93 11.47
CA HIS A 59 0.30 8.12 12.30
C HIS A 59 1.54 8.19 13.19
N GLU A 60 1.70 9.28 13.93
CA GLU A 60 2.96 9.53 14.65
C GLU A 60 3.26 8.50 15.74
N ARG A 61 2.26 7.73 16.17
CA ARG A 61 2.44 6.73 17.23
C ARG A 61 2.41 5.30 16.72
N GLY A 62 2.24 5.09 15.41
CA GLY A 62 2.15 3.76 14.84
C GLY A 62 1.27 3.70 13.61
N TRP A 63 0.26 2.86 13.64
CA TRP A 63 -0.57 2.60 12.47
C TRP A 63 -2.00 2.26 12.87
N HIS A 64 -2.91 2.40 11.89
CA HIS A 64 -4.28 1.92 12.01
C HIS A 64 -4.34 0.51 11.43
N GLU A 65 -4.78 -0.45 12.22
CA GLU A 65 -4.80 -1.84 11.77
C GLU A 65 -5.88 -2.08 10.73
N VAL A 66 -7.07 -1.48 10.93
CA VAL A 66 -8.20 -1.61 10.01
C VAL A 66 -8.91 -0.27 9.92
N ILE A 67 -9.20 0.16 8.71
CA ILE A 67 -10.00 1.37 8.49
C ILE A 67 -11.18 1.03 7.59
N ASP A 68 -12.22 1.88 7.62
CA ASP A 68 -13.33 1.74 6.68
C ASP A 68 -13.02 2.51 5.39
N ALA A 69 -13.96 2.50 4.45
CA ALA A 69 -13.75 3.12 3.14
C ALA A 69 -13.54 4.63 3.22
N THR A 70 -13.96 5.27 4.31
CA THR A 70 -13.79 6.71 4.50
C THR A 70 -12.51 7.05 5.26
N GLY A 71 -11.76 6.04 5.69
CA GLY A 71 -10.51 6.24 6.44
C GLY A 71 -10.71 6.24 7.95
N ARG A 72 -11.91 5.93 8.42
CA ARG A 72 -12.21 5.89 9.85
C ARG A 72 -11.62 4.63 10.47
N ARG A 73 -10.92 4.79 11.59
CA ARG A 73 -10.31 3.68 12.31
C ARG A 73 -11.37 2.75 12.88
N LEU A 74 -11.22 1.45 12.62
CA LEU A 74 -12.13 0.43 13.11
C LEU A 74 -11.57 -0.38 14.27
N ARG A 75 -10.24 -0.34 14.48
CA ARG A 75 -9.58 -1.03 15.59
C ARG A 75 -8.53 -0.12 16.19
N ASP A 76 -8.37 -0.21 17.50
CA ASP A 76 -7.39 0.60 18.25
C ASP A 76 -6.07 -0.12 18.46
N ASP A 77 -6.05 -1.44 18.33
CA ASP A 77 -4.86 -2.22 18.64
C ASP A 77 -3.84 -2.18 17.51
N MET A 78 -2.61 -2.46 17.88
CA MET A 78 -1.48 -2.55 16.96
C MET A 78 -0.81 -3.91 17.18
N PRO A 79 -1.32 -4.97 16.51
CA PRO A 79 -0.76 -6.31 16.71
C PRO A 79 0.73 -6.38 16.40
N SER A 80 1.45 -7.18 17.17
CA SER A 80 2.90 -7.27 17.04
C SER A 80 3.35 -7.92 15.73
N SER A 81 2.44 -8.58 15.01
CA SER A 81 2.77 -9.17 13.70
C SER A 81 2.80 -8.13 12.58
N THR A 82 2.12 -7.00 12.75
CA THR A 82 2.03 -5.98 11.69
C THR A 82 3.37 -5.36 11.33
N PRO A 83 4.28 -5.06 12.27
CA PRO A 83 5.61 -4.54 11.89
C PRO A 83 6.36 -5.41 10.90
N TYR A 84 6.18 -6.71 10.95
CA TYR A 84 6.78 -7.60 9.95
C TYR A 84 6.29 -7.24 8.53
N HIS A 85 4.99 -7.05 8.38
CA HIS A 85 4.40 -6.70 7.07
C HIS A 85 4.87 -5.31 6.61
N ILE A 86 4.92 -4.35 7.53
CA ILE A 86 5.38 -3.00 7.21
C ILE A 86 6.84 -3.03 6.79
N THR A 87 7.67 -3.74 7.54
CA THR A 87 9.11 -3.83 7.27
C THR A 87 9.39 -4.50 5.93
N THR A 88 8.72 -5.62 5.65
CA THR A 88 8.94 -6.32 4.38
C THR A 88 8.45 -5.51 3.19
N PHE A 89 7.37 -4.75 3.35
CA PHE A 89 6.91 -3.84 2.33
C PHE A 89 7.96 -2.74 2.09
N TYR A 90 8.46 -2.14 3.16
CA TYR A 90 9.47 -1.08 3.06
C TYR A 90 10.73 -1.59 2.35
N GLU A 91 11.19 -2.78 2.70
CA GLU A 91 12.37 -3.36 2.06
C GLU A 91 12.13 -3.63 0.57
N ALA A 92 10.94 -4.08 0.21
CA ALA A 92 10.61 -4.31 -1.19
C ALA A 92 10.58 -3.00 -1.99
N VAL A 93 10.04 -1.93 -1.40
CA VAL A 93 10.03 -0.61 -2.04
C VAL A 93 11.45 -0.09 -2.23
N ARG A 94 12.29 -0.22 -1.20
CA ARG A 94 13.69 0.20 -1.30
C ARG A 94 14.42 -0.53 -2.40
N ALA A 95 14.24 -1.83 -2.48
CA ALA A 95 14.89 -2.64 -3.52
C ALA A 95 14.41 -2.24 -4.91
N ALA A 96 13.12 -1.97 -5.07
CA ALA A 96 12.56 -1.54 -6.34
C ALA A 96 13.14 -0.20 -6.78
N LEU A 97 13.27 0.74 -5.86
CA LEU A 97 13.83 2.05 -6.15
C LEU A 97 15.32 1.97 -6.50
N ALA A 98 16.06 1.12 -5.81
CA ALA A 98 17.49 0.95 -6.06
C ALA A 98 17.75 0.28 -7.41
N ALA A 99 16.84 -0.60 -7.84
CA ALA A 99 16.99 -1.32 -9.10
C ALA A 99 16.58 -0.48 -10.31
N ARG A 100 15.89 0.63 -10.10
CA ARG A 100 15.50 1.49 -11.22
C ARG A 100 16.73 2.09 -11.87
N PRO A 101 16.81 2.03 -13.18
CA PRO A 101 17.85 2.79 -13.85
C PRO A 101 17.66 4.25 -13.49
N THR A 102 18.71 4.87 -13.06
CA THR A 102 18.70 6.30 -12.85
C THR A 102 18.39 6.93 -14.18
N VAL A 103 17.21 7.44 -14.33
CA VAL A 103 16.89 8.23 -15.50
C VAL A 103 17.62 9.52 -15.27
N VAL A 104 18.80 9.56 -15.73
CA VAL A 104 19.45 10.82 -15.88
C VAL A 104 18.60 11.56 -16.86
N PRO A 105 18.08 12.66 -16.45
CA PRO A 105 17.39 13.52 -17.37
C PRO A 105 18.38 13.78 -18.43
N GLN A 106 18.18 13.25 -19.41
CA GLN A 106 18.92 13.40 -20.37
C GLN A 106 18.94 14.57 -20.87
N ALA A 107 18.94 14.90 -20.45
CA ALA A 107 18.93 15.52 -20.79
C ALA A 107 19.16 16.02 -21.18
N VAL A 108 19.35 16.10 -21.20
CA VAL A 108 19.54 16.40 -21.51
C VAL A 108 19.93 16.60 -22.39
N GLU A 109 20.09 16.42 -22.76
CA GLU A 109 20.52 16.56 -23.45
C GLU A 109 20.27 17.10 -24.00
#